data_3da42ebf7144f5cbd03b5d5375fb82e0
#
_entry.id   3da42ebf7144f5cbd03b5d5375fb82e0
#
_cell.length_a   1.000
_cell.length_b   1.000
_cell.length_c   1.000
_cell.angle_alpha   90.00
_cell.angle_beta   90.00
_cell.angle_gamma   90.00
#
_symmetry.space_group_name_H-M   'P 1'
#
loop_
_entity.id
_entity.type
_entity.pdbx_description
1 polymer ?
#
loop_
_entity_poly.entity_id
_entity_poly.type
_entity_poly.pdbx_seq_one_letter_code
_entity_poly.pdbx_strand_id
1 'polypeptide(L)'
;MQTVGSDEFQDIRDAVRALCADFPAEYHRKVDEARAYPEQFVDALTKAGWMAALIPEEYGGSGLGLTEASVIMEEINRAGGNSGACHGQMYNMNTLVRHGSEEQRRRYLPKIAAGELRLQSMGVTEPTTGTDTTRIKTTAV
;
A
#
# COMPACT_ATOMS: atom_id res chain seq x y z
N MET A 1 14.83 14.72 11.32
CA MET A 1 14.27 13.63 10.50
C MET A 1 15.46 12.99 9.79
N GLN A 2 15.90 11.81 10.20
CA GLN A 2 16.96 11.11 9.47
C GLN A 2 16.33 10.63 8.15
N THR A 3 16.90 11.10 7.04
CA THR A 3 16.62 10.49 5.74
C THR A 3 17.19 9.08 5.78
N VAL A 4 16.37 8.10 5.43
CA VAL A 4 16.85 6.72 5.21
C VAL A 4 18.00 6.81 4.22
N GLY A 5 19.20 6.36 4.60
CA GLY A 5 20.40 6.47 3.77
C GLY A 5 20.18 5.84 2.40
N SER A 6 20.82 6.39 1.36
CA SER A 6 20.66 5.92 -0.02
C SER A 6 21.04 4.44 -0.20
N ASP A 7 21.83 3.90 0.71
CA ASP A 7 22.34 2.52 0.66
C ASP A 7 21.57 1.56 1.59
N GLU A 8 20.64 2.08 2.40
CA GLU A 8 19.81 1.27 3.25
C GLU A 8 18.65 0.66 2.43
N PHE A 9 18.41 -0.62 2.60
CA PHE A 9 17.39 -1.39 1.86
C PHE A 9 17.62 -1.43 0.33
N GLN A 10 18.89 -1.49 -0.09
CA GLN A 10 19.25 -1.44 -1.51
C GLN A 10 18.59 -2.54 -2.33
N ASP A 11 18.47 -3.74 -1.78
CA ASP A 11 17.82 -4.87 -2.45
C ASP A 11 16.34 -4.58 -2.76
N ILE A 12 15.62 -3.96 -1.82
CA ILE A 12 14.22 -3.54 -2.02
C ILE A 12 14.16 -2.45 -3.09
N ARG A 13 15.05 -1.46 -3.01
CA ARG A 13 15.13 -0.36 -3.99
C ARG A 13 15.33 -0.88 -5.40
N ASP A 14 16.31 -1.76 -5.57
CA ASP A 14 16.65 -2.30 -6.88
C ASP A 14 15.53 -3.17 -7.45
N ALA A 15 14.89 -4.00 -6.63
CA ALA A 15 13.78 -4.83 -7.06
C ALA A 15 12.54 -4.00 -7.46
N VAL A 16 12.20 -2.97 -6.69
CA VAL A 16 11.07 -2.08 -7.02
C VAL A 16 11.38 -1.26 -8.27
N ARG A 17 12.61 -0.73 -8.42
CA ARG A 17 13.04 -0.02 -9.63
C ARG A 17 12.96 -0.88 -10.87
N ALA A 18 13.43 -2.13 -10.79
CA ALA A 18 13.38 -3.08 -11.89
C ALA A 18 11.93 -3.30 -12.36
N LEU A 19 11.00 -3.51 -11.43
CA LEU A 19 9.58 -3.64 -11.75
C LEU A 19 9.02 -2.36 -12.38
N CYS A 20 9.34 -1.19 -11.81
CA CYS A 20 8.83 0.08 -12.30
C CYS A 20 9.37 0.42 -13.70
N ALA A 21 10.52 -0.09 -14.10
CA ALA A 21 11.08 0.13 -15.43
C ALA A 21 10.19 -0.42 -16.56
N ASP A 22 9.37 -1.44 -16.28
CA ASP A 22 8.39 -1.99 -17.22
C ASP A 22 7.17 -1.05 -17.43
N PHE A 23 7.03 -0.03 -16.59
CA PHE A 23 5.94 0.96 -16.61
C PHE A 23 6.49 2.39 -16.74
N PRO A 24 6.95 2.78 -17.93
CA PRO A 24 7.56 4.09 -18.15
C PRO A 24 6.55 5.24 -17.95
N ALA A 25 7.04 6.45 -17.82
CA ALA A 25 6.23 7.66 -17.62
C ALA A 25 5.10 7.82 -18.66
N GLU A 26 5.29 7.32 -19.89
CA GLU A 26 4.25 7.33 -20.91
C GLU A 26 3.06 6.44 -20.56
N TYR A 27 3.30 5.27 -19.93
CA TYR A 27 2.22 4.41 -19.41
C TYR A 27 1.37 5.17 -18.41
N HIS A 28 2.01 5.80 -17.42
CA HIS A 28 1.29 6.54 -16.38
C HIS A 28 0.51 7.73 -16.95
N ARG A 29 1.09 8.47 -17.91
CA ARG A 29 0.37 9.56 -18.60
C ARG A 29 -0.87 9.06 -19.34
N LYS A 30 -0.78 7.96 -20.08
CA LYS A 30 -1.94 7.38 -20.79
C LYS A 30 -3.04 6.95 -19.84
N VAL A 31 -2.70 6.36 -18.69
CA VAL A 31 -3.66 5.96 -17.65
C VAL A 31 -4.36 7.21 -17.09
N ASP A 32 -3.60 8.28 -16.81
CA ASP A 32 -4.14 9.55 -16.30
C ASP A 32 -5.07 10.24 -17.32
N GLU A 33 -4.63 10.35 -18.56
CA GLU A 33 -5.44 10.90 -19.67
C GLU A 33 -6.77 10.14 -19.85
N ALA A 34 -6.71 8.81 -19.72
CA ALA A 34 -7.89 7.95 -19.79
C ALA A 34 -8.76 8.01 -18.51
N ARG A 35 -8.31 8.71 -17.45
CA ARG A 35 -8.94 8.70 -16.12
C ARG A 35 -9.20 7.29 -15.62
N ALA A 36 -8.27 6.38 -15.90
CA ALA A 36 -8.38 4.97 -15.58
C ALA A 36 -7.56 4.59 -14.34
N TYR A 37 -7.88 3.43 -13.77
CA TYR A 37 -7.07 2.82 -12.73
C TYR A 37 -5.86 2.12 -13.36
N PRO A 38 -4.63 2.19 -12.78
CA PRO A 38 -3.43 1.59 -13.33
C PRO A 38 -3.36 0.08 -13.05
N GLU A 39 -4.31 -0.68 -13.56
CA GLU A 39 -4.48 -2.11 -13.22
C GLU A 39 -3.23 -2.95 -13.45
N GLN A 40 -2.60 -2.83 -14.63
CA GLN A 40 -1.42 -3.63 -14.97
C GLN A 40 -0.26 -3.37 -14.01
N PHE A 41 -0.04 -2.11 -13.65
CA PHE A 41 0.99 -1.72 -12.69
C PHE A 41 0.70 -2.26 -11.28
N VAL A 42 -0.54 -2.10 -10.81
CA VAL A 42 -0.94 -2.59 -9.49
C VAL A 42 -0.94 -4.12 -9.43
N ASP A 43 -1.30 -4.79 -10.50
CA ASP A 43 -1.20 -6.26 -10.61
C ASP A 43 0.25 -6.74 -10.58
N ALA A 44 1.16 -6.04 -11.25
CA ALA A 44 2.58 -6.35 -11.20
C ALA A 44 3.14 -6.20 -9.78
N LEU A 45 2.81 -5.10 -9.09
CA LEU A 45 3.19 -4.89 -7.69
C LEU A 45 2.60 -5.95 -6.75
N THR A 46 1.35 -6.36 -7.00
CA THR A 46 0.68 -7.41 -6.22
C THR A 46 1.38 -8.75 -6.41
N LYS A 47 1.65 -9.15 -7.66
CA LYS A 47 2.35 -10.41 -7.98
C LYS A 47 3.77 -10.47 -7.43
N ALA A 48 4.45 -9.33 -7.37
CA ALA A 48 5.76 -9.21 -6.76
C ALA A 48 5.73 -9.15 -5.20
N GLY A 49 4.54 -9.14 -4.57
CA GLY A 49 4.38 -9.11 -3.12
C GLY A 49 4.46 -7.71 -2.48
N TRP A 50 4.77 -6.67 -3.27
CA TRP A 50 4.95 -5.31 -2.71
C TRP A 50 3.68 -4.73 -2.10
N MET A 51 2.51 -5.12 -2.61
CA MET A 51 1.22 -4.68 -2.05
C MET A 51 0.86 -5.38 -0.73
N ALA A 52 1.55 -6.45 -0.37
CA ALA A 52 1.39 -7.22 0.86
C ALA A 52 2.58 -7.10 1.83
N ALA A 53 3.46 -6.12 1.61
CA ALA A 53 4.71 -5.97 2.34
C ALA A 53 4.53 -5.97 3.88
N LEU A 54 3.50 -5.30 4.38
CA LEU A 54 3.21 -5.17 5.82
C LEU A 54 2.41 -6.36 6.41
N ILE A 55 1.86 -7.24 5.58
CA ILE A 55 1.10 -8.40 6.05
C ILE A 55 2.07 -9.43 6.62
N PRO A 56 1.82 -9.99 7.81
CA PRO A 56 2.62 -11.09 8.35
C PRO A 56 2.67 -12.30 7.41
N GLU A 57 3.79 -13.02 7.45
CA GLU A 57 4.01 -14.21 6.59
C GLU A 57 2.94 -15.28 6.77
N GLU A 58 2.43 -15.46 7.99
CA GLU A 58 1.35 -16.41 8.29
C GLU A 58 0.04 -16.14 7.53
N TYR A 59 -0.13 -14.91 7.01
CA TYR A 59 -1.27 -14.49 6.18
C TYR A 59 -0.89 -14.26 4.71
N GLY A 60 0.30 -14.71 4.29
CA GLY A 60 0.75 -14.64 2.90
C GLY A 60 1.44 -13.34 2.49
N GLY A 61 1.83 -12.50 3.44
CA GLY A 61 2.63 -11.29 3.20
C GLY A 61 4.12 -11.50 3.43
N SER A 62 4.87 -10.40 3.46
CA SER A 62 6.34 -10.42 3.66
C SER A 62 6.76 -10.04 5.09
N GLY A 63 5.84 -9.62 5.96
CA GLY A 63 6.13 -9.26 7.34
C GLY A 63 7.09 -8.07 7.50
N LEU A 64 7.23 -7.23 6.47
CA LEU A 64 8.13 -6.08 6.49
C LEU A 64 7.58 -4.95 7.40
N GLY A 65 8.47 -4.05 7.80
CA GLY A 65 8.14 -2.89 8.62
C GLY A 65 7.71 -1.66 7.82
N LEU A 66 7.38 -0.59 8.55
CA LEU A 66 6.97 0.68 7.95
C LEU A 66 8.11 1.36 7.18
N THR A 67 9.35 1.14 7.56
CA THR A 67 10.52 1.71 6.88
C THR A 67 10.65 1.12 5.48
N GLU A 68 10.57 -0.19 5.36
CA GLU A 68 10.60 -0.90 4.08
C GLU A 68 9.40 -0.52 3.20
N ALA A 69 8.21 -0.42 3.77
CA ALA A 69 7.03 0.05 3.05
C ALA A 69 7.20 1.50 2.53
N SER A 70 7.85 2.37 3.30
CA SER A 70 8.18 3.73 2.87
C SER A 70 9.18 3.74 1.72
N VAL A 71 10.19 2.88 1.76
CA VAL A 71 11.18 2.72 0.68
C VAL A 71 10.51 2.24 -0.61
N ILE A 72 9.60 1.27 -0.52
CA ILE A 72 8.81 0.80 -1.68
C ILE A 72 8.05 1.96 -2.33
N MET A 73 7.34 2.76 -1.53
CA MET A 73 6.57 3.90 -2.03
C MET A 73 7.44 5.03 -2.58
N GLU A 74 8.60 5.27 -1.97
CA GLU A 74 9.59 6.22 -2.47
C GLU A 74 10.04 5.85 -3.88
N GLU A 75 10.41 4.59 -4.11
CA GLU A 75 10.87 4.14 -5.43
C GLU A 75 9.78 4.15 -6.49
N ILE A 76 8.53 3.81 -6.12
CA ILE A 76 7.37 3.94 -7.01
C ILE A 76 7.19 5.40 -7.47
N ASN A 77 7.20 6.35 -6.53
CA ASN A 77 7.07 7.77 -6.85
C ASN A 77 8.26 8.29 -7.67
N ARG A 78 9.47 7.87 -7.33
CA ARG A 78 10.70 8.24 -8.07
C ARG A 78 10.64 7.79 -9.53
N ALA A 79 10.05 6.65 -9.80
CA ALA A 79 9.84 6.12 -11.15
C ALA A 79 8.72 6.83 -11.94
N GLY A 80 8.03 7.78 -11.32
CA GLY A 80 6.89 8.49 -11.94
C GLY A 80 5.54 7.78 -11.80
N GLY A 81 5.50 6.67 -11.07
CA GLY A 81 4.25 5.97 -10.74
C GLY A 81 3.43 6.71 -9.69
N ASN A 82 2.11 6.56 -9.75
CA ASN A 82 1.24 7.06 -8.70
C ASN A 82 1.17 6.04 -7.55
N SER A 83 1.81 6.34 -6.42
CA SER A 83 1.79 5.46 -5.24
C SER A 83 0.45 5.47 -4.49
N GLY A 84 -0.53 6.27 -4.90
CA GLY A 84 -1.82 6.39 -4.20
C GLY A 84 -2.54 5.05 -4.04
N ALA A 85 -2.51 4.21 -5.07
CA ALA A 85 -3.10 2.87 -5.03
C ALA A 85 -2.42 1.95 -3.98
N CYS A 86 -1.09 2.07 -3.85
CA CYS A 86 -0.31 1.31 -2.86
C CYS A 86 -0.50 1.85 -1.46
N HIS A 87 -0.41 3.16 -1.29
CA HIS A 87 -0.58 3.84 -0.01
C HIS A 87 -1.96 3.55 0.60
N GLY A 88 -3.04 3.68 -0.19
CA GLY A 88 -4.39 3.40 0.27
C GLY A 88 -4.53 1.98 0.84
N GLN A 89 -3.96 1.00 0.19
CA GLN A 89 -3.96 -0.38 0.68
C GLN A 89 -3.08 -0.54 1.93
N MET A 90 -1.88 0.03 1.95
CA MET A 90 -0.93 -0.14 3.05
C MET A 90 -1.48 0.38 4.39
N TYR A 91 -2.08 1.57 4.44
CA TYR A 91 -2.59 2.08 5.71
C TYR A 91 -3.88 1.37 6.17
N ASN A 92 -4.78 1.01 5.25
CA ASN A 92 -5.99 0.26 5.59
C ASN A 92 -5.64 -1.16 6.09
N MET A 93 -4.76 -1.84 5.39
CA MET A 93 -4.26 -3.17 5.74
C MET A 93 -3.55 -3.16 7.11
N ASN A 94 -2.71 -2.16 7.38
CA ASN A 94 -2.02 -2.04 8.65
C ASN A 94 -2.99 -1.83 9.82
N THR A 95 -4.14 -1.18 9.58
CA THR A 95 -5.21 -1.09 10.57
C THR A 95 -5.75 -2.47 10.93
N LEU A 96 -5.99 -3.35 9.95
CA LEU A 96 -6.39 -4.73 10.19
C LEU A 96 -5.31 -5.54 10.91
N VAL A 97 -4.05 -5.38 10.51
CA VAL A 97 -2.92 -6.08 11.16
C VAL A 97 -2.81 -5.70 12.63
N ARG A 98 -2.98 -4.42 12.97
CA ARG A 98 -2.79 -3.92 14.34
C ARG A 98 -4.02 -4.08 15.24
N HIS A 99 -5.20 -3.88 14.69
CA HIS A 99 -6.45 -3.72 15.48
C HIS A 99 -7.53 -4.74 15.13
N GLY A 100 -7.37 -5.49 14.04
CA GLY A 100 -8.33 -6.54 13.66
C GLY A 100 -8.36 -7.68 14.68
N SER A 101 -9.53 -8.28 14.88
CA SER A 101 -9.64 -9.55 15.61
C SER A 101 -8.93 -10.66 14.81
N GLU A 102 -8.62 -11.77 15.48
CA GLU A 102 -8.00 -12.92 14.83
C GLU A 102 -8.86 -13.45 13.68
N GLU A 103 -10.19 -13.49 13.86
CA GLU A 103 -11.13 -13.85 12.81
C GLU A 103 -11.05 -12.90 11.61
N GLN A 104 -11.01 -11.59 11.84
CA GLN A 104 -10.87 -10.58 10.78
C GLN A 104 -9.55 -10.72 10.03
N ARG A 105 -8.43 -10.90 10.74
CA ARG A 105 -7.12 -11.10 10.11
C ARG A 105 -7.11 -12.33 9.21
N ARG A 106 -7.56 -13.48 9.71
CA ARG A 106 -7.65 -14.74 8.94
C ARG A 106 -8.60 -14.64 7.74
N ARG A 107 -9.66 -13.87 7.86
CA ARG A 107 -10.67 -13.72 6.80
C ARG A 107 -10.19 -12.80 5.68
N TYR A 108 -9.50 -11.71 5.99
CA TYR A 108 -9.23 -10.64 5.05
C TYR A 108 -7.77 -10.56 4.58
N LEU A 109 -6.79 -10.74 5.47
CA LEU A 109 -5.38 -10.56 5.13
C LEU A 109 -4.89 -11.46 4.00
N PRO A 110 -5.22 -12.78 3.96
CA PRO A 110 -4.81 -13.62 2.84
C PRO A 110 -5.37 -13.16 1.49
N LYS A 111 -6.62 -12.68 1.47
CA LYS A 111 -7.26 -12.17 0.26
C LYS A 111 -6.62 -10.86 -0.22
N ILE A 112 -6.21 -10.00 0.72
CA ILE A 112 -5.48 -8.78 0.40
C ILE A 112 -4.09 -9.13 -0.16
N ALA A 113 -3.40 -10.09 0.46
CA ALA A 113 -2.08 -10.54 0.00
C ALA A 113 -2.14 -11.14 -1.42
N ALA A 114 -3.17 -11.93 -1.71
CA ALA A 114 -3.40 -12.53 -3.03
C ALA A 114 -3.92 -11.50 -4.09
N GLY A 115 -4.28 -10.29 -3.69
CA GLY A 115 -4.87 -9.28 -4.60
C GLY A 115 -6.34 -9.51 -4.93
N GLU A 116 -7.01 -10.45 -4.26
CA GLU A 116 -8.45 -10.72 -4.41
C GLU A 116 -9.32 -9.64 -3.76
N LEU A 117 -8.77 -8.96 -2.76
CA LEU A 117 -9.41 -7.86 -2.05
C LEU A 117 -8.46 -6.67 -1.99
N ARG A 118 -8.95 -5.50 -2.38
CA ARG A 118 -8.22 -4.24 -2.31
C ARG A 118 -8.94 -3.26 -1.41
N LEU A 119 -8.20 -2.63 -0.50
CA LEU A 119 -8.68 -1.58 0.40
C LEU A 119 -8.09 -0.25 -0.06
N GLN A 120 -8.91 0.61 -0.67
CA GLN A 120 -8.44 1.83 -1.32
C GLN A 120 -8.83 3.13 -0.61
N SER A 121 -9.75 3.05 0.36
CA SER A 121 -10.21 4.24 1.06
C SER A 121 -10.57 3.97 2.51
N MET A 122 -10.50 5.01 3.32
CA MET A 122 -10.88 5.00 4.73
C MET A 122 -11.81 6.18 5.01
N GLY A 123 -12.99 5.91 5.55
CA GLY A 123 -13.91 6.95 6.01
C GLY A 123 -13.56 7.35 7.44
N VAL A 124 -12.96 8.52 7.61
CA VAL A 124 -12.48 9.01 8.92
C VAL A 124 -13.21 10.28 9.35
N THR A 125 -13.31 11.27 8.46
CA THR A 125 -13.86 12.58 8.79
C THR A 125 -15.37 12.51 8.98
N GLU A 126 -15.84 13.10 10.08
CA GLU A 126 -17.26 13.31 10.37
C GLU A 126 -17.63 14.80 10.22
N PRO A 127 -18.93 15.14 10.09
CA PRO A 127 -19.36 16.55 9.97
C PRO A 127 -18.89 17.44 11.12
N THR A 128 -18.65 16.87 12.30
CA THR A 128 -18.27 17.58 13.52
C THR A 128 -16.81 17.48 13.89
N THR A 129 -16.04 16.62 13.21
CA THR A 129 -14.63 16.42 13.52
C THR A 129 -13.84 15.95 12.29
N GLY A 130 -12.67 16.53 12.07
CA GLY A 130 -11.76 16.16 11.00
C GLY A 130 -10.34 16.01 11.54
N THR A 131 -9.71 17.09 11.92
CA THR A 131 -8.31 17.10 12.41
C THR A 131 -8.14 16.33 13.72
N ASP A 132 -9.08 16.47 14.65
CA ASP A 132 -9.06 15.75 15.93
C ASP A 132 -9.86 14.45 15.83
N THR A 133 -9.23 13.39 15.34
CA THR A 133 -9.84 12.07 15.17
C THR A 133 -10.21 11.38 16.48
N THR A 134 -9.73 11.88 17.62
CA THR A 134 -10.12 11.33 18.95
C THR A 134 -11.56 11.66 19.32
N ARG A 135 -12.21 12.58 18.59
CA ARG A 135 -13.58 13.04 18.80
C ARG A 135 -14.60 12.38 17.88
N ILE A 136 -14.20 11.38 17.13
CA ILE A 136 -15.11 10.57 16.27
C ILE A 136 -16.19 9.95 17.14
N LYS A 137 -17.45 10.04 16.68
CA LYS A 137 -18.65 9.54 17.36
C LYS A 137 -19.23 8.28 16.72
N THR A 138 -18.81 7.96 15.50
CA THR A 138 -19.24 6.72 14.83
C THR A 138 -18.79 5.52 15.63
N THR A 139 -19.72 4.63 15.89
CA THR A 139 -19.51 3.38 16.65
C THR A 139 -19.98 2.19 15.83
N ALA A 140 -19.31 1.06 15.99
CA ALA A 140 -19.77 -0.24 15.49
C ALA A 140 -20.55 -0.97 16.61
N VAL A 141 -21.73 -1.49 16.30
CA VAL A 141 -22.59 -2.30 17.19
C VAL A 141 -22.81 -3.68 16.60
#